data_5026512bac91e0f878760d21f7ec4e76
#
_entry.id   5026512bac91e0f878760d21f7ec4e76
#
_cell.length_a   1.000
_cell.length_b   1.000
_cell.length_c   1.000
_cell.angle_alpha   90.00
_cell.angle_beta   90.00
_cell.angle_gamma   90.00
#
_symmetry.space_group_name_H-M   'P 1'
#
loop_
_entity.id
_entity.type
_entity.pdbx_description
1 polymer ?
#
loop_
_entity_poly.entity_id
_entity_poly.type
_entity_poly.pdbx_seq_one_letter_code
_entity_poly.pdbx_strand_id
1 'polypeptide(L)'
;MKTLKYLLIGIVFLSFSPSHAQLSVNVNIGTPPAWGPAGYDDVRYYYLPDIETYYDVNTSNYVYISNGKWIRARSLPSVYRNYDLYNEYKVVLTNYRGDRPYDNFKTHKVKYGKGYKGKPQKTIGQKPGKGNNKEAKHNGHRGNDKGKGKGKH
;
A
#
# COMPACT_ATOMS: atom_id res chain seq x y z
N MET A 1 -0.25 -54.56 -46.03
CA MET A 1 0.51 -54.33 -44.77
C MET A 1 1.27 -53.02 -44.73
N LYS A 2 1.59 -52.36 -45.85
CA LYS A 2 2.29 -51.04 -45.86
C LYS A 2 1.38 -49.87 -45.42
N THR A 3 0.11 -49.88 -45.78
CA THR A 3 -0.89 -48.85 -45.44
C THR A 3 -1.22 -48.80 -43.94
N LEU A 4 -1.21 -49.91 -43.24
CA LEU A 4 -1.47 -49.99 -41.79
C LEU A 4 -0.36 -49.33 -40.96
N LYS A 5 0.90 -49.41 -41.44
CA LYS A 5 2.06 -48.72 -40.77
C LYS A 5 1.96 -47.21 -40.82
N TYR A 6 1.47 -46.64 -41.92
CA TYR A 6 1.29 -45.17 -42.04
C TYR A 6 0.12 -44.66 -41.20
N LEU A 7 -0.92 -45.47 -41.00
CA LEU A 7 -2.05 -45.14 -40.13
C LEU A 7 -1.63 -45.06 -38.67
N LEU A 8 -0.77 -45.96 -38.19
CA LEU A 8 -0.22 -45.94 -36.83
C LEU A 8 0.72 -44.75 -36.59
N ILE A 9 1.52 -44.34 -37.57
CA ILE A 9 2.41 -43.17 -37.47
C ILE A 9 1.57 -41.88 -37.42
N GLY A 10 0.47 -41.77 -38.17
CA GLY A 10 -0.43 -40.63 -38.14
C GLY A 10 -1.11 -40.40 -36.78
N ILE A 11 -1.47 -41.48 -36.05
CA ILE A 11 -2.10 -41.38 -34.72
C ILE A 11 -1.12 -40.90 -33.67
N VAL A 12 0.16 -41.22 -33.75
CA VAL A 12 1.18 -40.78 -32.79
C VAL A 12 1.46 -39.28 -32.92
N PHE A 13 1.36 -38.67 -34.13
CA PHE A 13 1.58 -37.24 -34.31
C PHE A 13 0.43 -36.34 -33.82
N LEU A 14 -0.79 -36.88 -33.68
CA LEU A 14 -1.96 -36.13 -33.17
C LEU A 14 -1.98 -35.97 -31.65
N SER A 15 -1.07 -36.62 -30.89
CA SER A 15 -1.04 -36.59 -29.43
C SER A 15 -0.16 -35.48 -28.84
N PHE A 16 0.53 -34.70 -29.66
CA PHE A 16 1.29 -33.53 -29.21
C PHE A 16 0.43 -32.27 -29.26
N SER A 17 -0.60 -32.21 -28.42
CA SER A 17 -1.24 -30.96 -28.11
C SER A 17 -0.30 -30.14 -27.21
N PRO A 18 0.19 -28.95 -27.61
CA PRO A 18 0.92 -28.10 -26.71
C PRO A 18 -0.04 -27.65 -25.60
N SER A 19 0.11 -28.25 -24.43
CA SER A 19 -0.53 -27.74 -23.20
C SER A 19 0.06 -26.38 -22.91
N HIS A 20 -0.60 -25.33 -23.33
CA HIS A 20 -0.34 -24.00 -22.81
C HIS A 20 -0.76 -24.02 -21.33
N ALA A 21 0.20 -24.31 -20.45
CA ALA A 21 0.04 -24.04 -19.03
C ALA A 21 -0.12 -22.53 -18.89
N GLN A 22 -1.36 -22.09 -18.75
CA GLN A 22 -1.65 -20.72 -18.32
C GLN A 22 -1.09 -20.58 -16.91
N LEU A 23 0.09 -19.96 -16.83
CA LEU A 23 0.66 -19.57 -15.56
C LEU A 23 -0.26 -18.49 -14.99
N SER A 24 -1.24 -18.88 -14.19
CA SER A 24 -2.03 -17.94 -13.37
C SER A 24 -1.09 -17.36 -12.35
N VAL A 25 -0.47 -16.22 -12.67
CA VAL A 25 0.23 -15.40 -11.69
C VAL A 25 -0.84 -14.79 -10.79
N ASN A 26 -1.12 -15.45 -9.67
CA ASN A 26 -1.98 -14.89 -8.63
C ASN A 26 -1.21 -13.77 -7.95
N VAL A 27 -1.30 -12.55 -8.49
CA VAL A 27 -0.73 -11.36 -7.88
C VAL A 27 -1.58 -11.07 -6.66
N ASN A 28 -1.10 -11.48 -5.50
CA ASN A 28 -1.71 -11.08 -4.23
C ASN A 28 -1.40 -9.59 -4.02
N ILE A 29 -2.32 -8.73 -4.48
CA ILE A 29 -2.25 -7.29 -4.27
C ILE A 29 -2.69 -7.05 -2.84
N GLY A 30 -1.75 -6.79 -1.95
CA GLY A 30 -2.04 -6.41 -0.58
C GLY A 30 -2.83 -5.10 -0.53
N THR A 31 -3.55 -4.87 0.54
CA THR A 31 -4.25 -3.59 0.75
C THR A 31 -3.24 -2.51 1.10
N PRO A 32 -3.14 -1.44 0.29
CA PRO A 32 -2.27 -0.32 0.63
C PRO A 32 -2.65 0.30 1.98
N PRO A 33 -1.67 0.71 2.81
CA PRO A 33 -1.95 1.32 4.10
C PRO A 33 -2.56 2.71 3.93
N ALA A 34 -3.34 3.17 4.92
CA ALA A 34 -3.98 4.48 4.89
C ALA A 34 -3.00 5.66 4.69
N TRP A 35 -1.77 5.50 5.15
CA TRP A 35 -0.70 6.48 4.95
C TRP A 35 0.01 6.36 3.58
N GLY A 36 -0.33 5.35 2.77
CA GLY A 36 0.21 5.17 1.42
C GLY A 36 -0.21 6.30 0.48
N PRO A 37 0.57 6.57 -0.58
CA PRO A 37 0.21 7.56 -1.59
C PRO A 37 -1.04 7.15 -2.37
N ALA A 38 -2.01 8.07 -2.51
CA ALA A 38 -3.21 7.84 -3.29
C ALA A 38 -2.92 7.82 -4.80
N GLY A 39 -3.72 7.06 -5.57
CA GLY A 39 -3.60 6.96 -7.03
C GLY A 39 -2.60 5.89 -7.49
N TYR A 40 -2.23 4.95 -6.64
CA TYR A 40 -1.34 3.84 -6.94
C TYR A 40 -1.92 2.52 -6.42
N ASP A 41 -2.88 1.96 -7.18
CA ASP A 41 -3.66 0.80 -6.73
C ASP A 41 -2.93 -0.54 -6.92
N ASP A 42 -1.95 -0.59 -7.84
CA ASP A 42 -1.18 -1.80 -8.14
C ASP A 42 0.33 -1.54 -7.98
N VAL A 43 0.77 -1.39 -6.73
CA VAL A 43 2.19 -1.29 -6.41
C VAL A 43 2.54 -2.20 -5.25
N ARG A 44 3.70 -2.84 -5.37
CA ARG A 44 4.19 -3.74 -4.34
C ARG A 44 5.01 -3.02 -3.27
N TYR A 45 5.78 -2.01 -3.63
CA TYR A 45 6.71 -1.37 -2.70
C TYR A 45 6.64 0.14 -2.70
N TYR A 46 6.76 0.69 -1.49
CA TYR A 46 7.16 2.07 -1.26
C TYR A 46 8.58 2.11 -0.72
N TYR A 47 9.39 3.07 -1.15
CA TYR A 47 10.66 3.39 -0.53
C TYR A 47 10.50 4.67 0.30
N LEU A 48 10.97 4.64 1.54
CA LEU A 48 10.92 5.71 2.53
C LEU A 48 12.32 6.33 2.63
N PRO A 49 12.60 7.45 1.92
CA PRO A 49 13.95 7.97 1.75
C PRO A 49 14.63 8.34 3.07
N ASP A 50 13.92 9.02 3.98
CA ASP A 50 14.48 9.56 5.20
C ASP A 50 14.98 8.50 6.17
N ILE A 51 14.41 7.32 6.10
CA ILE A 51 14.74 6.17 6.95
C ILE A 51 15.31 4.99 6.17
N GLU A 52 15.59 5.19 4.87
CA GLU A 52 16.22 4.19 3.98
C GLU A 52 15.56 2.80 4.06
N THR A 53 14.23 2.77 4.14
CA THR A 53 13.41 1.58 4.40
C THR A 53 12.44 1.35 3.25
N TYR A 54 12.18 0.10 2.91
CA TYR A 54 11.08 -0.25 2.01
C TYR A 54 9.87 -0.71 2.81
N TYR A 55 8.68 -0.52 2.23
CA TYR A 55 7.45 -1.10 2.73
C TYR A 55 6.87 -2.01 1.65
N ASP A 56 6.66 -3.28 1.97
CA ASP A 56 6.04 -4.28 1.13
C ASP A 56 4.53 -4.27 1.39
N VAL A 57 3.76 -3.76 0.42
CA VAL A 57 2.30 -3.61 0.52
C VAL A 57 1.63 -4.98 0.64
N ASN A 58 2.12 -5.99 -0.11
CA ASN A 58 1.51 -7.32 -0.15
C ASN A 58 1.58 -8.04 1.20
N THR A 59 2.68 -7.85 1.92
CA THR A 59 2.92 -8.54 3.20
C THR A 59 2.76 -7.64 4.41
N SER A 60 2.52 -6.34 4.20
CA SER A 60 2.48 -5.31 5.24
C SER A 60 3.74 -5.28 6.11
N ASN A 61 4.90 -5.50 5.49
CA ASN A 61 6.18 -5.54 6.18
C ASN A 61 7.10 -4.39 5.75
N TYR A 62 7.85 -3.87 6.69
CA TYR A 62 9.00 -3.02 6.45
C TYR A 62 10.23 -3.87 6.14
N VAL A 63 11.06 -3.42 5.20
CA VAL A 63 12.31 -4.08 4.80
C VAL A 63 13.43 -3.08 4.97
N TYR A 64 14.33 -3.32 5.91
CA TYR A 64 15.40 -2.40 6.30
C TYR A 64 16.66 -3.13 6.73
N ILE A 65 17.76 -2.39 6.85
CA ILE A 65 19.04 -2.92 7.32
C ILE A 65 19.08 -2.89 8.84
N SER A 66 19.37 -4.04 9.45
CA SER A 66 19.67 -4.18 10.87
C SER A 66 20.93 -5.03 11.03
N ASN A 67 21.92 -4.54 11.76
CA ASN A 67 23.21 -5.21 11.94
C ASN A 67 23.86 -5.66 10.61
N GLY A 68 23.79 -4.79 9.59
CA GLY A 68 24.37 -5.05 8.27
C GLY A 68 23.60 -6.05 7.39
N LYS A 69 22.44 -6.53 7.83
CA LYS A 69 21.59 -7.49 7.09
C LYS A 69 20.23 -6.90 6.80
N TRP A 70 19.67 -7.21 5.63
CA TRP A 70 18.29 -6.89 5.29
C TRP A 70 17.35 -7.82 6.04
N ILE A 71 16.40 -7.22 6.76
CA ILE A 71 15.36 -7.94 7.50
C ILE A 71 13.98 -7.45 7.08
N ARG A 72 12.97 -8.29 7.33
CA ARG A 72 11.56 -7.96 7.17
C ARG A 72 10.88 -7.97 8.53
N ALA A 73 10.12 -6.93 8.86
CA ALA A 73 9.40 -6.81 10.13
C ALA A 73 8.08 -6.06 9.95
N ARG A 74 7.11 -6.36 10.80
CA ARG A 74 5.79 -5.67 10.78
C ARG A 74 5.85 -4.25 11.32
N SER A 75 6.92 -3.88 12.01
CA SER A 75 7.11 -2.55 12.59
C SER A 75 8.47 -1.98 12.21
N LEU A 76 8.55 -0.65 12.21
CA LEU A 76 9.82 0.06 12.08
C LEU A 76 10.72 -0.19 13.29
N PRO A 77 12.04 -0.08 13.13
CA PRO A 77 12.96 -0.05 14.27
C PRO A 77 12.54 0.99 15.31
N SER A 78 12.83 0.73 16.58
CA SER A 78 12.45 1.63 17.68
C SER A 78 12.98 3.07 17.53
N VAL A 79 14.10 3.24 16.86
CA VAL A 79 14.68 4.56 16.55
C VAL A 79 13.77 5.38 15.62
N TYR A 80 12.93 4.74 14.82
CA TYR A 80 11.98 5.39 13.89
C TYR A 80 10.52 5.29 14.35
N ARG A 81 10.23 4.93 15.62
CA ARG A 81 8.85 4.80 16.13
C ARG A 81 8.00 6.07 15.98
N ASN A 82 8.63 7.24 15.96
CA ASN A 82 7.96 8.53 15.81
C ASN A 82 8.00 9.06 14.38
N TYR A 83 8.44 8.26 13.40
CA TYR A 83 8.47 8.66 12.00
C TYR A 83 7.06 8.87 11.46
N ASP A 84 6.81 10.04 10.87
CA ASP A 84 5.48 10.43 10.41
C ASP A 84 5.18 9.89 9.01
N LEU A 85 4.69 8.66 8.96
CA LEU A 85 4.31 7.99 7.71
C LEU A 85 3.27 8.77 6.87
N TYR A 86 2.47 9.64 7.48
CA TYR A 86 1.46 10.40 6.73
C TYR A 86 2.04 11.63 6.03
N ASN A 87 2.99 12.31 6.65
CA ASN A 87 3.53 13.56 6.12
C ASN A 87 4.83 13.39 5.34
N GLU A 88 5.61 12.33 5.65
CA GLU A 88 6.88 12.12 4.96
C GLU A 88 6.69 11.54 3.56
N TYR A 89 7.63 11.82 2.65
CA TYR A 89 7.54 11.41 1.25
C TYR A 89 7.78 9.91 1.04
N LYS A 90 7.01 9.29 0.15
CA LYS A 90 7.15 7.89 -0.27
C LYS A 90 7.44 7.82 -1.76
N VAL A 91 8.52 7.17 -2.13
CA VAL A 91 8.80 6.82 -3.53
C VAL A 91 8.07 5.53 -3.87
N VAL A 92 7.16 5.61 -4.83
CA VAL A 92 6.39 4.45 -5.30
C VAL A 92 7.22 3.70 -6.34
N LEU A 93 7.51 2.42 -6.09
CA LEU A 93 8.26 1.57 -7.03
C LEU A 93 7.30 0.89 -8.01
N THR A 94 6.83 1.64 -9.01
CA THR A 94 5.80 1.20 -9.96
C THR A 94 6.22 0.01 -10.82
N ASN A 95 7.50 -0.12 -11.14
CA ASN A 95 8.02 -1.10 -12.10
C ASN A 95 8.72 -2.28 -11.44
N TYR A 96 8.60 -2.45 -10.11
CA TYR A 96 9.27 -3.53 -9.40
C TYR A 96 8.26 -4.43 -8.68
N ARG A 97 8.31 -5.73 -8.98
CA ARG A 97 7.43 -6.76 -8.41
C ARG A 97 8.19 -7.92 -7.74
N GLY A 98 9.53 -7.91 -7.81
CA GLY A 98 10.38 -8.95 -7.20
C GLY A 98 10.32 -8.97 -5.68
N ASP A 99 10.95 -9.97 -5.05
CA ASP A 99 10.92 -10.15 -3.59
C ASP A 99 12.01 -9.37 -2.85
N ARG A 100 12.97 -8.81 -3.58
CA ARG A 100 14.16 -8.17 -3.03
C ARG A 100 14.27 -6.70 -3.47
N PRO A 101 13.42 -5.78 -2.96
CA PRO A 101 13.41 -4.38 -3.37
C PRO A 101 14.75 -3.68 -3.15
N TYR A 102 15.56 -4.22 -2.24
CA TYR A 102 16.87 -3.71 -1.88
C TYR A 102 18.00 -4.04 -2.86
N ASP A 103 17.78 -4.88 -3.86
CA ASP A 103 18.81 -5.13 -4.90
C ASP A 103 19.23 -3.84 -5.61
N ASN A 104 18.31 -2.88 -5.72
CA ASN A 104 18.56 -1.55 -6.27
C ASN A 104 18.79 -0.47 -5.18
N PHE A 105 19.10 -0.85 -3.94
CA PHE A 105 19.18 0.09 -2.82
C PHE A 105 20.19 1.22 -3.05
N LYS A 106 21.37 0.90 -3.56
CA LYS A 106 22.39 1.92 -3.85
C LYS A 106 21.86 3.00 -4.80
N THR A 107 21.18 2.57 -5.87
CA THR A 107 20.57 3.48 -6.85
C THR A 107 19.44 4.29 -6.21
N HIS A 108 18.56 3.66 -5.43
CA HIS A 108 17.47 4.35 -4.75
C HIS A 108 18.00 5.38 -3.74
N LYS A 109 19.01 5.03 -2.97
CA LYS A 109 19.63 5.91 -1.98
C LYS A 109 20.28 7.15 -2.62
N VAL A 110 20.93 7.00 -3.77
CA VAL A 110 21.52 8.12 -4.50
C VAL A 110 20.45 8.99 -5.14
N LYS A 111 19.47 8.37 -5.81
CA LYS A 111 18.42 9.08 -6.54
C LYS A 111 17.40 9.76 -5.61
N TYR A 112 17.11 9.12 -4.49
CA TYR A 112 16.10 9.51 -3.51
C TYR A 112 16.75 9.58 -2.12
N GLY A 113 17.68 10.51 -1.92
CA GLY A 113 18.36 10.69 -0.65
C GLY A 113 17.44 11.22 0.46
N LYS A 114 17.97 11.28 1.69
CA LYS A 114 17.23 11.86 2.83
C LYS A 114 16.76 13.28 2.51
N GLY A 115 15.53 13.60 2.89
CA GLY A 115 14.90 14.88 2.57
C GLY A 115 14.37 14.98 1.14
N TYR A 116 14.42 13.89 0.35
CA TYR A 116 13.86 13.90 -0.99
C TYR A 116 12.35 14.19 -0.97
N LYS A 117 11.94 15.17 -1.77
CA LYS A 117 10.53 15.53 -1.98
C LYS A 117 10.29 15.66 -3.48
N GLY A 118 9.43 14.81 -4.01
CA GLY A 118 8.94 14.92 -5.37
C GLY A 118 7.67 15.77 -5.44
N LYS A 119 6.76 15.41 -6.35
CA LYS A 119 5.46 16.06 -6.45
C LYS A 119 4.66 15.87 -5.15
N PRO A 120 3.83 16.85 -4.72
CA PRO A 120 2.97 16.68 -3.54
C PRO A 120 2.16 15.39 -3.60
N GLN A 121 2.13 14.65 -2.50
CA GLN A 121 1.40 13.40 -2.38
C GLN A 121 0.20 13.56 -1.46
N LYS A 122 -0.95 13.03 -1.87
CA LYS A 122 -2.09 12.81 -0.98
C LYS A 122 -2.00 11.39 -0.44
N THR A 123 -2.37 11.17 0.81
CA THR A 123 -2.48 9.83 1.39
C THR A 123 -3.86 9.25 1.12
N ILE A 124 -3.97 7.91 1.09
CA ILE A 124 -5.22 7.17 0.89
C ILE A 124 -6.21 7.51 2.01
N GLY A 125 -5.76 7.51 3.26
CA GLY A 125 -6.55 7.87 4.43
C GLY A 125 -6.02 9.12 5.12
N GLN A 126 -6.80 9.63 6.07
CA GLN A 126 -6.38 10.75 6.92
C GLN A 126 -5.56 10.24 8.10
N LYS A 127 -4.60 11.06 8.55
CA LYS A 127 -3.86 10.80 9.79
C LYS A 127 -4.86 10.75 10.94
N PRO A 128 -4.86 9.69 11.79
CA PRO A 128 -5.70 9.64 12.97
C PRO A 128 -5.46 10.89 13.81
N GLY A 129 -6.48 11.72 13.97
CA GLY A 129 -6.39 12.93 14.78
C GLY A 129 -6.19 12.57 16.25
N LYS A 130 -5.46 13.36 17.02
CA LYS A 130 -5.70 13.47 18.45
C LYS A 130 -7.16 13.88 18.59
N GLY A 131 -8.01 13.01 19.13
CA GLY A 131 -9.43 13.26 19.23
C GLY A 131 -9.70 14.63 19.85
N ASN A 132 -10.08 15.59 19.02
CA ASN A 132 -10.75 16.78 19.50
C ASN A 132 -12.14 16.32 19.91
N ASN A 133 -12.31 16.03 21.20
CA ASN A 133 -13.62 16.09 21.84
C ASN A 133 -14.13 17.54 21.73
N LYS A 134 -14.63 17.89 20.55
CA LYS A 134 -15.57 18.99 20.46
C LYS A 134 -16.84 18.49 21.10
N GLU A 135 -16.96 18.75 22.41
CA GLU A 135 -18.26 18.72 23.09
C GLU A 135 -19.24 19.47 22.20
N ALA A 136 -20.22 18.76 21.68
CA ALA A 136 -21.36 19.34 21.02
C ALA A 136 -22.02 20.26 22.05
N LYS A 137 -21.78 21.57 21.97
CA LYS A 137 -22.57 22.55 22.70
C LYS A 137 -24.00 22.41 22.22
N HIS A 138 -24.76 21.71 23.02
CA HIS A 138 -26.21 21.64 22.90
C HIS A 138 -26.74 23.05 23.16
N ASN A 139 -27.01 23.81 22.10
CA ASN A 139 -27.75 25.04 22.18
C ASN A 139 -29.20 24.69 22.57
N GLY A 140 -29.42 24.63 23.88
CA GLY A 140 -30.77 24.60 24.42
C GLY A 140 -31.49 25.89 24.07
N HIS A 141 -32.39 25.81 23.12
CA HIS A 141 -33.34 26.86 22.77
C HIS A 141 -34.27 27.05 23.98
N ARG A 142 -33.99 28.06 24.83
CA ARG A 142 -34.95 28.52 25.83
C ARG A 142 -36.06 29.24 25.11
N GLY A 143 -37.16 28.56 24.94
CA GLY A 143 -38.43 29.15 24.55
C GLY A 143 -38.85 30.18 25.61
N ASN A 144 -38.92 31.44 25.21
CA ASN A 144 -39.40 32.54 26.03
C ASN A 144 -40.93 32.63 25.84
N ASP A 145 -41.67 31.93 26.65
CA ASP A 145 -43.14 31.98 26.65
C ASP A 145 -43.61 33.17 27.52
N LYS A 146 -43.87 34.30 26.86
CA LYS A 146 -44.52 35.46 27.50
C LYS A 146 -46.04 35.26 27.48
N GLY A 147 -46.57 34.60 28.47
CA GLY A 147 -48.00 34.58 28.77
C GLY A 147 -48.49 35.97 29.15
N LYS A 148 -49.28 36.57 28.24
CA LYS A 148 -49.95 37.85 28.45
C LYS A 148 -51.34 37.58 29.06
N GLY A 149 -51.40 37.61 30.37
CA GLY A 149 -52.68 37.54 31.10
C GLY A 149 -53.31 38.95 31.18
N LYS A 150 -54.39 39.15 30.43
CA LYS A 150 -55.33 40.24 30.65
C LYS A 150 -56.34 39.77 31.72
N GLY A 151 -56.46 40.45 32.85
CA GLY A 151 -57.54 40.38 33.76
C GLY A 151 -58.17 41.74 33.94
N LYS A 152 -59.42 41.90 33.54
CA LYS A 152 -60.31 43.05 33.84
C LYS A 152 -60.90 42.82 35.22
N HIS A 153 -61.00 43.83 35.98
CA HIS A 153 -62.02 44.43 36.84
C HIS A 153 -61.36 45.05 38.09
#